data_89c9a0cbf6079a753cdebde68b775b86
#
_entry.id   89c9a0cbf6079a753cdebde68b775b86
#
_cell.length_a   1.000
_cell.length_b   1.000
_cell.length_c   1.000
_cell.angle_alpha   90.00
_cell.angle_beta   90.00
_cell.angle_gamma   90.00
#
_symmetry.space_group_name_H-M   'P 1'
#
loop_
_entity.id
_entity.type
_entity.pdbx_description
1 polymer ?
#
loop_
_entity_poly.entity_id
_entity_poly.type
_entity_poly.pdbx_seq_one_letter_code
_entity_poly.pdbx_strand_id
1 'polypeptide(L)'
;MITNSLKVLLWGKEIGRLSWDAKRGIGYFEYSRGFLEGNLDAFPLIASIGSPTSKRPIIGDKEHKIYHRLPPFIADSLPDAWGNQVFECWRIQQGIKNQEITPLDILSFIGKRGMGALEFIPESSGIKKSEKVHLQALIELAQRIFTQRSEAKIEPDESITLQSLIAVGTSAGGRQPKAIIAINPTTGEIRSGQIAGQKGFEYCILKFGDAERSSAELEMAYYEIATLAGIEMMPCRLIEVEGRRHFITLRFDRIEDCKVHMQTLAAIYPEADSYEKLMMVCRKMRMPESTQEEVFRRMIFNILANNTDDHNKNFSFLMNENGTWKLSPAYDLTYIFNTGGFLPETMHCLMMQGKLSRHTLDDAIQFARDNGIRRPEAIIRAVANALMQFRTIAMKHGVQPRWINAVEQTINAHLTSWGFANAGCPSRYFVIEGRTFSEIRIEQTYKGNYHLYATENGKERKFVIGKNKPEHALIQETGITNISDATLCEMLKKYFL
;
A
#
# COMPACT_ATOMS: atom_id res chain seq x y z
N MET A 1 0.56 -32.37 10.21
CA MET A 1 1.85 -32.82 9.63
C MET A 1 2.92 -31.90 10.19
N ILE A 2 3.85 -32.36 10.98
CA ILE A 2 4.91 -31.51 11.53
C ILE A 2 6.05 -31.50 10.50
N THR A 3 6.24 -30.36 9.84
CA THR A 3 7.31 -30.18 8.85
C THR A 3 8.58 -29.74 9.58
N ASN A 4 9.53 -30.66 9.73
CA ASN A 4 10.78 -30.37 10.45
C ASN A 4 11.87 -29.76 9.56
N SER A 5 11.75 -29.86 8.23
CA SER A 5 12.72 -29.32 7.28
C SER A 5 12.08 -29.05 5.94
N LEU A 6 12.48 -27.93 5.30
CA LEU A 6 12.08 -27.53 3.96
C LEU A 6 13.32 -27.27 3.09
N LYS A 7 13.26 -27.65 1.83
CA LYS A 7 14.15 -27.10 0.81
C LYS A 7 13.66 -25.73 0.44
N VAL A 8 14.56 -24.78 0.33
CA VAL A 8 14.30 -23.42 -0.16
C VAL A 8 14.87 -23.33 -1.57
N LEU A 9 14.00 -23.00 -2.53
CA LEU A 9 14.39 -22.83 -3.92
C LEU A 9 14.27 -21.37 -4.33
N LEU A 10 15.08 -20.97 -5.30
CA LEU A 10 15.01 -19.71 -6.01
C LEU A 10 15.03 -20.01 -7.51
N TRP A 11 13.97 -19.64 -8.23
CA TRP A 11 13.76 -20.03 -9.65
C TRP A 11 13.96 -21.53 -9.89
N GLY A 12 13.41 -22.35 -9.00
CA GLY A 12 13.49 -23.81 -9.08
C GLY A 12 14.84 -24.43 -8.70
N LYS A 13 15.88 -23.64 -8.40
CA LYS A 13 17.19 -24.10 -7.95
C LYS A 13 17.27 -24.11 -6.42
N GLU A 14 17.76 -25.21 -5.82
CA GLU A 14 17.94 -25.29 -4.37
C GLU A 14 19.04 -24.32 -3.90
N ILE A 15 18.64 -23.32 -3.10
CA ILE A 15 19.57 -22.36 -2.50
C ILE A 15 19.99 -22.77 -1.09
N GLY A 16 19.19 -23.59 -0.41
CA GLY A 16 19.48 -24.03 0.94
C GLY A 16 18.34 -24.82 1.56
N ARG A 17 18.47 -25.06 2.85
CA ARG A 17 17.48 -25.77 3.67
C ARG A 17 17.11 -24.98 4.91
N LEU A 18 15.86 -25.05 5.26
CA LEU A 18 15.30 -24.48 6.48
C LEU A 18 14.90 -25.63 7.41
N SER A 19 15.34 -25.61 8.65
CA SER A 19 15.02 -26.63 9.68
C SER A 19 14.43 -25.95 10.91
N TRP A 20 13.61 -26.68 11.66
CA TRP A 20 12.99 -26.23 12.91
C TRP A 20 13.46 -27.03 14.10
N ASP A 21 14.05 -26.34 15.07
CA ASP A 21 14.37 -26.94 16.38
C ASP A 21 13.15 -26.81 17.30
N ALA A 22 12.38 -27.88 17.44
CA ALA A 22 11.16 -27.88 18.26
C ALA A 22 11.45 -27.64 19.77
N LYS A 23 12.65 -28.01 20.28
CA LYS A 23 13.02 -27.80 21.69
C LYS A 23 13.28 -26.31 21.96
N ARG A 24 13.92 -25.61 21.04
CA ARG A 24 14.24 -24.19 21.14
C ARG A 24 13.17 -23.29 20.55
N GLY A 25 12.26 -23.87 19.74
CA GLY A 25 11.22 -23.12 19.01
C GLY A 25 11.81 -22.10 18.06
N ILE A 26 12.82 -22.48 17.25
CA ILE A 26 13.53 -21.55 16.36
C ILE A 26 13.93 -22.22 15.05
N GLY A 27 13.91 -21.47 13.96
CA GLY A 27 14.33 -21.91 12.64
C GLY A 27 15.82 -21.66 12.38
N TYR A 28 16.40 -22.50 11.53
CA TYR A 28 17.78 -22.39 11.04
C TYR A 28 17.77 -22.53 9.54
N PHE A 29 18.39 -21.59 8.85
CA PHE A 29 18.62 -21.69 7.41
C PHE A 29 20.09 -21.98 7.14
N GLU A 30 20.34 -22.92 6.24
CA GLU A 30 21.68 -23.26 5.78
C GLU A 30 21.72 -23.28 4.26
N TYR A 31 22.67 -22.54 3.69
CA TYR A 31 22.89 -22.53 2.25
C TYR A 31 23.35 -23.88 1.73
N SER A 32 22.92 -24.25 0.53
CA SER A 32 23.51 -25.39 -0.19
C SER A 32 24.92 -25.01 -0.68
N ARG A 33 25.83 -26.02 -0.66
CA ARG A 33 27.20 -25.80 -1.13
C ARG A 33 27.22 -25.27 -2.59
N GLY A 34 26.42 -25.87 -3.47
CA GLY A 34 26.38 -25.47 -4.86
C GLY A 34 25.89 -24.01 -5.06
N PHE A 35 25.04 -23.48 -4.16
CA PHE A 35 24.63 -22.08 -4.23
C PHE A 35 25.75 -21.14 -3.77
N LEU A 36 26.49 -21.51 -2.71
CA LEU A 36 27.62 -20.72 -2.20
C LEU A 36 28.78 -20.62 -3.20
N GLU A 37 28.94 -21.59 -4.08
CA GLU A 37 29.95 -21.57 -5.16
C GLU A 37 29.53 -20.66 -6.34
N GLY A 38 28.30 -20.20 -6.36
CA GLY A 38 27.77 -19.25 -7.36
C GLY A 38 28.06 -17.80 -7.03
N ASN A 39 27.55 -16.92 -7.93
CA ASN A 39 27.75 -15.46 -7.79
C ASN A 39 26.44 -14.72 -7.44
N LEU A 40 25.35 -15.46 -7.16
CA LEU A 40 24.03 -14.86 -6.95
C LEU A 40 23.81 -14.60 -5.46
N ASP A 41 23.74 -13.31 -5.07
CA ASP A 41 23.47 -12.91 -3.68
C ASP A 41 21.99 -12.61 -3.47
N ALA A 42 21.23 -13.63 -3.04
CA ALA A 42 19.78 -13.56 -2.85
C ALA A 42 19.37 -12.79 -1.59
N PHE A 43 20.26 -12.65 -0.60
CA PHE A 43 19.98 -12.02 0.69
C PHE A 43 21.11 -11.07 1.08
N PRO A 44 21.28 -9.97 0.33
CA PRO A 44 22.35 -9.01 0.58
C PRO A 44 22.21 -8.38 1.97
N LEU A 45 23.31 -7.94 2.54
CA LEU A 45 23.45 -7.29 3.83
C LEU A 45 23.21 -8.21 5.05
N ILE A 46 22.19 -9.07 5.03
CA ILE A 46 21.83 -9.91 6.18
C ILE A 46 22.47 -11.30 6.10
N ALA A 47 22.54 -11.89 4.93
CA ALA A 47 23.03 -13.25 4.70
C ALA A 47 23.80 -13.40 3.37
N SER A 48 24.57 -12.38 3.02
CA SER A 48 25.35 -12.36 1.77
C SER A 48 26.25 -13.58 1.64
N ILE A 49 26.26 -14.22 0.45
CA ILE A 49 27.06 -15.40 0.15
C ILE A 49 28.58 -15.17 0.34
N GLY A 50 29.04 -13.95 0.19
CA GLY A 50 30.44 -13.54 0.46
C GLY A 50 30.79 -13.37 1.94
N SER A 51 29.80 -13.44 2.84
CA SER A 51 30.00 -13.26 4.28
C SER A 51 30.44 -14.56 4.96
N PRO A 52 31.31 -14.52 5.98
CA PRO A 52 31.64 -15.69 6.81
C PRO A 52 30.38 -16.32 7.46
N THR A 53 29.34 -15.55 7.70
CA THR A 53 28.07 -16.00 8.29
C THR A 53 27.32 -16.96 7.37
N SER A 54 27.45 -16.82 6.04
CA SER A 54 26.79 -17.70 5.07
C SER A 54 27.27 -19.15 5.09
N LYS A 55 28.46 -19.39 5.64
CA LYS A 55 29.08 -20.73 5.76
C LYS A 55 28.61 -21.48 7.02
N ARG A 56 27.73 -20.90 7.82
CA ARG A 56 27.18 -21.47 9.06
C ARG A 56 25.65 -21.39 9.00
N PRO A 57 24.94 -22.26 9.78
CA PRO A 57 23.50 -22.11 9.91
C PRO A 57 23.11 -20.72 10.41
N ILE A 58 22.25 -20.03 9.69
CA ILE A 58 21.73 -18.72 10.04
C ILE A 58 20.51 -18.92 10.94
N ILE A 59 20.63 -18.40 12.15
CA ILE A 59 19.62 -18.58 13.21
C ILE A 59 18.48 -17.60 13.01
N GLY A 60 17.26 -18.05 13.28
CA GLY A 60 16.07 -17.19 13.27
C GLY A 60 16.13 -16.07 14.29
N ASP A 61 15.45 -14.99 13.97
CA ASP A 61 15.36 -13.81 14.82
C ASP A 61 14.52 -14.10 16.08
N LYS A 62 15.10 -13.82 17.25
CA LYS A 62 14.46 -14.01 18.55
C LYS A 62 13.87 -12.73 19.13
N GLU A 63 14.31 -11.59 18.65
CA GLU A 63 14.00 -10.28 19.22
C GLU A 63 12.70 -9.74 18.65
N HIS A 64 12.49 -9.91 17.35
CA HIS A 64 11.32 -9.36 16.65
C HIS A 64 10.27 -10.44 16.39
N LYS A 65 9.12 -10.33 17.03
CA LYS A 65 7.99 -11.27 16.90
C LYS A 65 7.50 -11.44 15.45
N ILE A 66 7.66 -10.41 14.64
CA ILE A 66 7.19 -10.39 13.23
C ILE A 66 7.89 -11.42 12.34
N TYR A 67 9.08 -11.91 12.73
CA TYR A 67 9.81 -12.94 11.98
C TYR A 67 9.51 -14.36 12.45
N HIS A 68 8.60 -14.54 13.42
CA HIS A 68 8.18 -15.87 13.89
C HIS A 68 9.34 -16.81 14.22
N ARG A 69 10.47 -16.26 14.70
CA ARG A 69 11.71 -16.98 15.00
C ARG A 69 12.35 -17.69 13.79
N LEU A 70 12.07 -17.17 12.58
CA LEU A 70 12.79 -17.50 11.36
C LEU A 70 13.84 -16.44 11.04
N PRO A 71 14.83 -16.73 10.18
CA PRO A 71 15.64 -15.68 9.56
C PRO A 71 14.75 -14.69 8.82
N PRO A 72 14.95 -13.35 8.98
CA PRO A 72 14.07 -12.32 8.41
C PRO A 72 13.78 -12.47 6.92
N PHE A 73 14.81 -12.81 6.12
CA PHE A 73 14.69 -13.02 4.68
C PHE A 73 13.87 -14.25 4.28
N ILE A 74 13.67 -15.22 5.19
CA ILE A 74 12.75 -16.34 5.01
C ILE A 74 11.35 -15.96 5.53
N ALA A 75 11.31 -15.31 6.70
CA ALA A 75 10.05 -14.88 7.33
C ALA A 75 9.24 -13.92 6.45
N ASP A 76 9.90 -13.19 5.56
CA ASP A 76 9.27 -12.29 4.58
C ASP A 76 8.30 -13.01 3.62
N SER A 77 8.45 -14.33 3.49
CA SER A 77 7.55 -15.17 2.71
C SER A 77 6.32 -15.67 3.49
N LEU A 78 6.27 -15.43 4.81
CA LEU A 78 5.09 -15.76 5.61
C LEU A 78 3.93 -14.83 5.28
N PRO A 79 2.67 -15.32 5.39
CA PRO A 79 1.52 -14.48 5.21
C PRO A 79 1.41 -13.45 6.35
N ASP A 80 0.97 -12.24 6.02
CA ASP A 80 0.57 -11.24 7.01
C ASP A 80 -0.85 -11.50 7.55
N ALA A 81 -1.42 -10.54 8.26
CA ALA A 81 -2.66 -10.72 9.02
C ALA A 81 -3.82 -11.30 8.19
N TRP A 82 -4.04 -10.82 6.96
CA TRP A 82 -5.08 -11.36 6.08
C TRP A 82 -4.81 -12.80 5.65
N GLY A 83 -3.62 -13.08 5.12
CA GLY A 83 -3.24 -14.42 4.69
C GLY A 83 -3.26 -15.44 5.84
N ASN A 84 -2.92 -15.01 7.06
CA ASN A 84 -3.05 -15.84 8.25
C ASN A 84 -4.51 -16.17 8.58
N GLN A 85 -5.47 -15.24 8.40
CA GLN A 85 -6.90 -15.54 8.59
C GLN A 85 -7.38 -16.61 7.60
N VAL A 86 -6.99 -16.51 6.34
CA VAL A 86 -7.31 -17.52 5.31
C VAL A 86 -6.68 -18.87 5.64
N PHE A 87 -5.41 -18.88 6.08
CA PHE A 87 -4.74 -20.10 6.52
C PHE A 87 -5.44 -20.76 7.71
N GLU A 88 -5.87 -19.97 8.70
CA GLU A 88 -6.62 -20.48 9.86
C GLU A 88 -7.95 -21.12 9.47
N CYS A 89 -8.71 -20.53 8.56
CA CYS A 89 -9.94 -21.14 8.03
C CYS A 89 -9.65 -22.50 7.37
N TRP A 90 -8.61 -22.58 6.55
CA TRP A 90 -8.18 -23.82 5.93
C TRP A 90 -7.76 -24.87 6.97
N ARG A 91 -6.96 -24.47 7.95
CA ARG A 91 -6.49 -25.35 9.03
C ARG A 91 -7.66 -25.97 9.80
N ILE A 92 -8.65 -25.14 10.18
CA ILE A 92 -9.85 -25.60 10.90
C ILE A 92 -10.61 -26.61 10.05
N GLN A 93 -10.81 -26.35 8.77
CA GLN A 93 -11.48 -27.25 7.84
C GLN A 93 -10.74 -28.60 7.71
N GLN A 94 -9.41 -28.60 7.78
CA GLN A 94 -8.60 -29.83 7.76
C GLN A 94 -8.54 -30.52 9.12
N GLY A 95 -9.17 -30.00 10.18
CA GLY A 95 -9.13 -30.59 11.53
C GLY A 95 -7.76 -30.52 12.21
N ILE A 96 -6.83 -29.67 11.73
CA ILE A 96 -5.49 -29.53 12.27
C ILE A 96 -5.52 -28.65 13.52
N LYS A 97 -4.98 -29.10 14.67
CA LYS A 97 -4.93 -28.33 15.91
C LYS A 97 -3.84 -27.25 15.86
N ASN A 98 -4.14 -26.08 16.43
CA ASN A 98 -3.24 -24.93 16.40
C ASN A 98 -1.89 -25.18 17.10
N GLN A 99 -1.88 -25.97 18.15
CA GLN A 99 -0.68 -26.30 18.95
C GLN A 99 0.37 -27.13 18.19
N GLU A 100 0.00 -27.68 17.03
CA GLU A 100 0.84 -28.54 16.20
C GLU A 100 1.50 -27.78 15.04
N ILE A 101 1.24 -26.47 14.89
CA ILE A 101 1.68 -25.69 13.73
C ILE A 101 2.97 -24.92 14.04
N THR A 102 3.93 -25.10 13.17
CA THR A 102 5.20 -24.35 13.15
C THR A 102 5.19 -23.34 11.97
N PRO A 103 6.06 -22.33 11.97
CA PRO A 103 6.25 -21.47 10.80
C PRO A 103 6.64 -22.23 9.52
N LEU A 104 7.30 -23.41 9.65
CA LEU A 104 7.63 -24.24 8.51
C LEU A 104 6.38 -24.88 7.88
N ASP A 105 5.38 -25.21 8.68
CA ASP A 105 4.12 -25.74 8.14
C ASP A 105 3.39 -24.69 7.32
N ILE A 106 3.45 -23.42 7.74
CA ILE A 106 2.89 -22.29 6.99
C ILE A 106 3.66 -22.07 5.68
N LEU A 107 5.00 -22.12 5.70
CA LEU A 107 5.81 -22.01 4.49
C LEU A 107 5.59 -23.21 3.54
N SER A 108 5.44 -24.42 4.07
CA SER A 108 5.06 -25.60 3.29
C SER A 108 3.69 -25.44 2.64
N PHE A 109 2.72 -24.84 3.36
CA PHE A 109 1.41 -24.51 2.81
C PHE A 109 1.50 -23.47 1.68
N ILE A 110 2.34 -22.46 1.81
CA ILE A 110 2.59 -21.47 0.75
C ILE A 110 3.26 -22.13 -0.46
N GLY A 111 4.27 -22.96 -0.23
CA GLY A 111 4.97 -23.71 -1.27
C GLY A 111 5.55 -22.81 -2.36
N LYS A 112 5.03 -22.94 -3.59
CA LYS A 112 5.44 -22.15 -4.78
C LYS A 112 4.64 -20.89 -5.00
N ARG A 113 3.64 -20.60 -4.17
CA ARG A 113 2.64 -19.55 -4.39
C ARG A 113 3.01 -18.20 -3.79
N GLY A 114 4.13 -18.09 -3.08
CA GLY A 114 4.58 -16.88 -2.42
C GLY A 114 4.79 -15.67 -3.34
N MET A 115 4.91 -14.50 -2.73
CA MET A 115 5.42 -13.32 -3.40
C MET A 115 6.90 -13.51 -3.70
N GLY A 116 7.39 -12.88 -4.77
CA GLY A 116 8.77 -13.07 -5.22
C GLY A 116 9.01 -14.45 -5.82
N ALA A 117 10.27 -14.92 -5.76
CA ALA A 117 10.71 -16.13 -6.43
C ALA A 117 11.13 -17.28 -5.48
N LEU A 118 11.04 -17.08 -4.16
CA LEU A 118 11.31 -18.15 -3.20
C LEU A 118 10.19 -19.21 -3.25
N GLU A 119 10.60 -20.47 -3.13
CA GLU A 119 9.70 -21.63 -3.10
C GLU A 119 10.12 -22.57 -1.98
N PHE A 120 9.13 -23.22 -1.36
CA PHE A 120 9.34 -24.11 -0.20
C PHE A 120 8.83 -25.50 -0.50
N ILE A 121 9.67 -26.53 -0.35
CA ILE A 121 9.35 -27.94 -0.64
C ILE A 121 9.69 -28.81 0.57
N PRO A 122 8.78 -29.75 0.97
CA PRO A 122 7.54 -30.13 0.29
C PRO A 122 6.42 -29.09 0.42
N GLU A 123 5.55 -29.05 -0.58
CA GLU A 123 4.33 -28.24 -0.58
C GLU A 123 3.17 -29.06 -0.01
N SER A 124 2.45 -28.50 0.98
CA SER A 124 1.37 -29.20 1.69
C SER A 124 -0.04 -28.76 1.30
N SER A 125 -0.20 -27.68 0.53
CA SER A 125 -1.51 -27.13 0.19
C SER A 125 -2.38 -28.00 -0.72
N GLY A 126 -1.75 -28.89 -1.50
CA GLY A 126 -2.42 -29.70 -2.51
C GLY A 126 -2.89 -28.92 -3.75
N ILE A 127 -2.74 -27.60 -3.79
CA ILE A 127 -3.17 -26.74 -4.91
C ILE A 127 -2.11 -26.79 -6.01
N LYS A 128 -2.39 -27.55 -7.06
CA LYS A 128 -1.43 -27.80 -8.14
C LYS A 128 -1.71 -27.05 -9.44
N LYS A 129 -2.94 -26.51 -9.61
CA LYS A 129 -3.37 -25.90 -10.86
C LYS A 129 -4.06 -24.56 -10.60
N SER A 130 -3.91 -23.65 -11.55
CA SER A 130 -4.71 -22.43 -11.61
C SER A 130 -6.07 -22.77 -12.19
N GLU A 131 -7.12 -22.57 -11.39
CA GLU A 131 -8.49 -22.79 -11.79
C GLU A 131 -9.21 -21.46 -12.01
N LYS A 132 -10.31 -21.51 -12.77
CA LYS A 132 -11.18 -20.37 -12.98
C LYS A 132 -11.79 -19.94 -11.64
N VAL A 133 -11.77 -18.62 -11.37
CA VAL A 133 -12.24 -18.05 -10.11
C VAL A 133 -13.56 -17.32 -10.33
N HIS A 134 -14.55 -17.63 -9.51
CA HIS A 134 -15.80 -16.88 -9.44
C HIS A 134 -15.62 -15.71 -8.47
N LEU A 135 -15.37 -14.52 -9.02
CA LEU A 135 -14.94 -13.36 -8.24
C LEU A 135 -15.96 -12.93 -7.19
N GLN A 136 -17.27 -12.99 -7.53
CA GLN A 136 -18.36 -12.64 -6.62
C GLN A 136 -18.33 -13.49 -5.34
N ALA A 137 -18.41 -14.83 -5.48
CA ALA A 137 -18.39 -15.74 -4.35
C ALA A 137 -17.12 -15.60 -3.50
N LEU A 138 -16.00 -15.33 -4.16
CA LEU A 138 -14.71 -15.10 -3.49
C LEU A 138 -14.73 -13.81 -2.66
N ILE A 139 -15.30 -12.72 -3.17
CA ILE A 139 -15.42 -11.44 -2.44
C ILE A 139 -16.32 -11.62 -1.21
N GLU A 140 -17.47 -12.26 -1.36
CA GLU A 140 -18.42 -12.50 -0.26
C GLU A 140 -17.79 -13.34 0.85
N LEU A 141 -17.14 -14.44 0.50
CA LEU A 141 -16.47 -15.30 1.47
C LEU A 141 -15.32 -14.55 2.17
N ALA A 142 -14.52 -13.79 1.42
CA ALA A 142 -13.42 -12.99 1.97
C ALA A 142 -13.93 -11.93 2.95
N GLN A 143 -15.02 -11.23 2.64
CA GLN A 143 -15.62 -10.24 3.55
C GLN A 143 -16.14 -10.89 4.82
N ARG A 144 -16.77 -12.06 4.72
CA ARG A 144 -17.24 -12.81 5.88
C ARG A 144 -16.09 -13.27 6.79
N ILE A 145 -15.01 -13.83 6.22
CA ILE A 145 -13.82 -14.21 6.96
C ILE A 145 -13.17 -12.99 7.64
N PHE A 146 -13.10 -11.86 6.95
CA PHE A 146 -12.52 -10.64 7.50
C PHE A 146 -13.34 -10.09 8.68
N THR A 147 -14.66 -10.15 8.60
CA THR A 147 -15.58 -9.62 9.62
C THR A 147 -15.70 -10.55 10.83
N GLN A 148 -15.82 -11.84 10.60
CA GLN A 148 -16.08 -12.86 11.64
C GLN A 148 -14.79 -13.52 12.16
N ARG A 149 -13.66 -13.34 11.47
CA ARG A 149 -12.34 -13.91 11.83
C ARG A 149 -12.43 -15.45 12.06
N SER A 150 -11.95 -15.91 13.22
CA SER A 150 -11.97 -17.34 13.59
C SER A 150 -13.34 -17.94 13.83
N GLU A 151 -14.41 -17.12 13.93
CA GLU A 151 -15.79 -17.56 14.09
C GLU A 151 -16.49 -17.79 12.76
N ALA A 152 -15.86 -17.46 11.62
CA ALA A 152 -16.41 -17.69 10.30
C ALA A 152 -16.62 -19.20 10.06
N LYS A 153 -17.88 -19.62 10.03
CA LYS A 153 -18.23 -20.99 9.63
C LYS A 153 -18.21 -21.07 8.10
N ILE A 154 -17.57 -22.11 7.60
CA ILE A 154 -17.53 -22.44 6.18
C ILE A 154 -18.54 -23.56 5.95
N GLU A 155 -19.55 -23.31 5.16
CA GLU A 155 -20.55 -24.33 4.81
C GLU A 155 -19.93 -25.36 3.84
N PRO A 156 -20.45 -26.59 3.81
CA PRO A 156 -19.89 -27.67 2.96
C PRO A 156 -19.85 -27.33 1.47
N ASP A 157 -20.80 -26.58 0.96
CA ASP A 157 -20.89 -26.12 -0.43
C ASP A 157 -19.90 -25.00 -0.77
N GLU A 158 -19.36 -24.33 0.24
CA GLU A 158 -18.35 -23.27 0.08
C GLU A 158 -16.92 -23.80 0.04
N SER A 159 -16.70 -25.11 0.16
CA SER A 159 -15.36 -25.69 0.21
C SER A 159 -14.56 -25.37 -1.07
N ILE A 160 -15.21 -25.33 -2.23
CA ILE A 160 -14.59 -24.96 -3.52
C ILE A 160 -14.21 -23.47 -3.51
N THR A 161 -15.09 -22.62 -3.01
CA THR A 161 -14.83 -21.16 -2.89
C THR A 161 -13.70 -20.89 -1.91
N LEU A 162 -13.64 -21.60 -0.79
CA LEU A 162 -12.53 -21.50 0.16
C LEU A 162 -11.21 -21.96 -0.48
N GLN A 163 -11.20 -23.08 -1.23
CA GLN A 163 -10.01 -23.51 -1.98
C GLN A 163 -9.55 -22.45 -2.98
N SER A 164 -10.50 -21.82 -3.68
CA SER A 164 -10.22 -20.69 -4.57
C SER A 164 -9.64 -19.50 -3.80
N LEU A 165 -10.19 -19.16 -2.63
CA LEU A 165 -9.68 -18.08 -1.79
C LEU A 165 -8.27 -18.39 -1.26
N ILE A 166 -8.01 -19.62 -0.84
CA ILE A 166 -6.68 -20.08 -0.45
C ILE A 166 -5.70 -19.95 -1.62
N ALA A 167 -6.15 -20.33 -2.83
CA ALA A 167 -5.33 -20.22 -4.04
C ALA A 167 -5.02 -18.78 -4.43
N VAL A 168 -5.71 -17.76 -3.92
CA VAL A 168 -5.53 -16.35 -4.28
C VAL A 168 -5.23 -15.43 -3.10
N GLY A 169 -5.47 -15.83 -1.86
CA GLY A 169 -5.50 -14.93 -0.69
C GLY A 169 -4.33 -15.02 0.27
N THR A 170 -3.45 -16.02 0.18
CA THR A 170 -2.53 -16.35 1.27
C THR A 170 -1.15 -15.73 1.19
N SER A 171 -0.74 -15.16 0.06
CA SER A 171 0.66 -14.78 -0.15
C SER A 171 0.93 -13.27 -0.23
N ALA A 172 -0.09 -12.43 -0.28
CA ALA A 172 0.12 -10.98 -0.31
C ALA A 172 0.07 -10.38 1.10
N GLY A 173 1.03 -9.52 1.41
CA GLY A 173 1.16 -8.85 2.71
C GLY A 173 0.02 -7.87 3.05
N GLY A 174 -0.11 -7.51 4.34
CA GLY A 174 -1.02 -6.49 4.85
C GLY A 174 -2.30 -7.01 5.50
N ARG A 175 -3.08 -6.09 6.08
CA ARG A 175 -4.30 -6.38 6.86
C ARG A 175 -5.58 -6.41 6.03
N GLN A 176 -5.64 -5.63 4.96
CA GLN A 176 -6.82 -5.49 4.12
C GLN A 176 -7.08 -6.78 3.34
N PRO A 177 -8.33 -7.25 3.24
CA PRO A 177 -8.71 -8.39 2.40
C PRO A 177 -8.30 -8.18 0.94
N LYS A 178 -7.61 -9.16 0.38
CA LYS A 178 -7.09 -9.09 -0.98
C LYS A 178 -6.98 -10.47 -1.61
N ALA A 179 -6.90 -10.50 -2.93
CA ALA A 179 -6.71 -11.72 -3.71
C ALA A 179 -5.62 -11.54 -4.78
N ILE A 180 -4.83 -12.58 -4.97
CA ILE A 180 -3.85 -12.65 -6.05
C ILE A 180 -4.50 -13.33 -7.24
N ILE A 181 -4.84 -12.57 -8.25
CA ILE A 181 -5.55 -13.04 -9.44
C ILE A 181 -4.71 -12.87 -10.70
N ALA A 182 -5.05 -13.64 -11.72
CA ALA A 182 -4.56 -13.47 -13.08
C ALA A 182 -5.77 -13.18 -13.98
N ILE A 183 -5.71 -12.12 -14.76
CA ILE A 183 -6.78 -11.66 -15.64
C ILE A 183 -6.30 -11.75 -17.07
N ASN A 184 -7.08 -12.40 -17.93
CA ASN A 184 -6.86 -12.31 -19.37
C ASN A 184 -7.50 -11.01 -19.87
N PRO A 185 -6.72 -10.02 -20.37
CA PRO A 185 -7.25 -8.72 -20.78
C PRO A 185 -8.16 -8.80 -22.02
N THR A 186 -8.04 -9.87 -22.82
CA THR A 186 -8.85 -10.04 -24.03
C THR A 186 -10.20 -10.69 -23.74
N THR A 187 -10.21 -11.72 -22.89
CA THR A 187 -11.43 -12.51 -22.61
C THR A 187 -12.13 -12.13 -21.30
N GLY A 188 -11.46 -11.38 -20.44
CA GLY A 188 -11.94 -11.08 -19.07
C GLY A 188 -11.90 -12.29 -18.12
N GLU A 189 -11.34 -13.43 -18.56
CA GLU A 189 -11.24 -14.62 -17.71
C GLU A 189 -10.34 -14.35 -16.51
N ILE A 190 -10.79 -14.76 -15.30
CA ILE A 190 -10.07 -14.61 -14.05
C ILE A 190 -9.68 -15.97 -13.52
N ARG A 191 -8.40 -16.11 -13.14
CA ARG A 191 -7.81 -17.30 -12.54
C ARG A 191 -7.00 -16.96 -11.29
N SER A 192 -6.52 -17.98 -10.57
CA SER A 192 -5.52 -17.76 -9.52
C SER A 192 -4.23 -17.19 -10.12
N GLY A 193 -3.78 -16.06 -9.58
CA GLY A 193 -2.53 -15.38 -9.95
C GLY A 193 -1.32 -15.81 -9.10
N GLN A 194 -1.47 -16.79 -8.21
CA GLN A 194 -0.36 -17.29 -7.40
C GLN A 194 0.54 -18.28 -8.17
N ILE A 195 -0.01 -18.94 -9.18
CA ILE A 195 0.72 -19.90 -10.01
C ILE A 195 1.19 -19.17 -11.27
N ALA A 196 2.49 -19.17 -11.51
CA ALA A 196 3.09 -18.59 -12.72
C ALA A 196 2.88 -19.48 -13.97
N GLY A 197 3.18 -18.97 -15.15
CA GLY A 197 3.14 -19.76 -16.40
C GLY A 197 1.79 -19.70 -17.12
N GLN A 198 0.99 -18.65 -16.92
CA GLN A 198 -0.31 -18.47 -17.59
C GLN A 198 -0.18 -17.47 -18.75
N LYS A 199 0.15 -17.97 -19.94
CA LYS A 199 0.31 -17.12 -21.13
C LYS A 199 -0.94 -16.27 -21.42
N GLY A 200 -0.73 -14.99 -21.67
CA GLY A 200 -1.80 -14.05 -22.01
C GLY A 200 -2.60 -13.56 -20.81
N PHE A 201 -2.14 -13.81 -19.57
CA PHE A 201 -2.75 -13.29 -18.36
C PHE A 201 -1.87 -12.23 -17.71
N GLU A 202 -2.50 -11.16 -17.21
CA GLU A 202 -1.91 -10.17 -16.31
C GLU A 202 -2.02 -10.62 -14.87
N TYR A 203 -0.91 -10.66 -14.16
CA TYR A 203 -0.90 -10.98 -12.73
C TYR A 203 -1.19 -9.76 -11.89
N CYS A 204 -2.19 -9.84 -11.03
CA CYS A 204 -2.73 -8.71 -10.30
C CYS A 204 -2.89 -9.00 -8.81
N ILE A 205 -2.85 -7.95 -8.01
CA ILE A 205 -3.40 -7.92 -6.66
C ILE A 205 -4.72 -7.16 -6.71
N LEU A 206 -5.79 -7.83 -6.29
CA LEU A 206 -7.11 -7.26 -6.12
C LEU A 206 -7.32 -6.98 -4.63
N LYS A 207 -7.52 -5.71 -4.25
CA LYS A 207 -7.92 -5.31 -2.90
C LYS A 207 -9.42 -5.08 -2.86
N PHE A 208 -10.09 -5.69 -1.88
CA PHE A 208 -11.54 -5.57 -1.76
C PHE A 208 -11.90 -4.20 -1.18
N GLY A 209 -12.69 -3.44 -1.92
CA GLY A 209 -13.10 -2.09 -1.52
C GLY A 209 -14.12 -2.12 -0.37
N ASP A 210 -13.95 -1.19 0.55
CA ASP A 210 -14.92 -0.83 1.58
C ASP A 210 -15.70 0.39 1.08
N ALA A 211 -16.95 0.18 0.69
CA ALA A 211 -17.80 1.23 0.13
C ALA A 211 -18.10 2.34 1.15
N GLU A 212 -18.16 2.04 2.47
CA GLU A 212 -18.39 3.08 3.49
C GLU A 212 -17.22 4.06 3.57
N ARG A 213 -16.00 3.56 3.37
CA ARG A 213 -14.77 4.35 3.43
C ARG A 213 -14.27 4.83 2.06
N SER A 214 -14.94 4.45 0.97
CA SER A 214 -14.46 4.66 -0.40
C SER A 214 -13.01 4.21 -0.58
N SER A 215 -12.64 3.07 0.03
CA SER A 215 -11.22 2.70 0.16
C SER A 215 -10.56 2.42 -1.20
N ALA A 216 -11.28 1.78 -2.13
CA ALA A 216 -10.78 1.48 -3.46
C ALA A 216 -10.62 2.75 -4.31
N GLU A 217 -11.61 3.63 -4.26
CA GLU A 217 -11.62 4.92 -4.97
C GLU A 217 -10.54 5.86 -4.44
N LEU A 218 -10.33 5.85 -3.11
CA LEU A 218 -9.31 6.65 -2.46
C LEU A 218 -7.90 6.18 -2.83
N GLU A 219 -7.67 4.85 -2.81
CA GLU A 219 -6.39 4.27 -3.24
C GLU A 219 -6.11 4.55 -4.73
N MET A 220 -7.15 4.53 -5.57
CA MET A 220 -7.04 4.92 -6.98
C MET A 220 -6.69 6.40 -7.16
N ALA A 221 -7.29 7.28 -6.35
CA ALA A 221 -6.95 8.71 -6.35
C ALA A 221 -5.48 8.93 -5.92
N TYR A 222 -5.02 8.25 -4.88
CA TYR A 222 -3.64 8.29 -4.42
C TYR A 222 -2.65 7.77 -5.47
N TYR A 223 -2.99 6.68 -6.18
CA TYR A 223 -2.21 6.19 -7.31
C TYR A 223 -2.02 7.26 -8.39
N GLU A 224 -3.10 7.92 -8.82
CA GLU A 224 -3.02 8.95 -9.86
C GLU A 224 -2.18 10.14 -9.40
N ILE A 225 -2.37 10.60 -8.16
CA ILE A 225 -1.59 11.71 -7.58
C ILE A 225 -0.11 11.33 -7.43
N ALA A 226 0.19 10.12 -6.94
CA ALA A 226 1.56 9.64 -6.83
C ALA A 226 2.26 9.59 -8.19
N THR A 227 1.56 9.12 -9.22
CA THR A 227 2.06 9.11 -10.60
C THR A 227 2.32 10.52 -11.12
N LEU A 228 1.41 11.48 -10.87
CA LEU A 228 1.60 12.90 -11.20
C LEU A 228 2.78 13.52 -10.45
N ALA A 229 3.04 13.09 -9.22
CA ALA A 229 4.21 13.49 -8.44
C ALA A 229 5.53 12.89 -8.98
N GLY A 230 5.45 11.98 -9.96
CA GLY A 230 6.60 11.30 -10.57
C GLY A 230 7.07 10.08 -9.79
N ILE A 231 6.24 9.49 -8.93
CA ILE A 231 6.52 8.23 -8.24
C ILE A 231 6.27 7.07 -9.20
N GLU A 232 7.23 6.15 -9.29
CA GLU A 232 7.08 4.93 -10.07
C GLU A 232 6.10 3.97 -9.38
N MET A 233 4.99 3.66 -10.05
CA MET A 233 3.99 2.69 -9.59
C MET A 233 3.61 1.74 -10.73
N MET A 234 3.15 0.53 -10.35
CA MET A 234 2.55 -0.38 -11.32
C MET A 234 1.19 0.15 -11.77
N PRO A 235 0.76 -0.13 -13.01
CA PRO A 235 -0.57 0.22 -13.49
C PRO A 235 -1.68 -0.27 -12.56
N CYS A 236 -2.58 0.65 -12.22
CA CYS A 236 -3.73 0.39 -11.36
C CYS A 236 -5.04 0.73 -12.07
N ARG A 237 -6.12 0.07 -11.65
CA ARG A 237 -7.48 0.36 -12.12
C ARG A 237 -8.53 -0.05 -11.10
N LEU A 238 -9.71 0.51 -11.23
CA LEU A 238 -10.89 0.04 -10.52
C LEU A 238 -11.62 -1.02 -11.36
N ILE A 239 -12.16 -2.03 -10.68
CA ILE A 239 -13.18 -2.91 -11.24
C ILE A 239 -14.45 -2.83 -10.41
N GLU A 240 -15.58 -3.05 -11.06
CA GLU A 240 -16.87 -3.08 -10.41
C GLU A 240 -17.43 -4.49 -10.44
N VAL A 241 -17.84 -4.97 -9.27
CA VAL A 241 -18.51 -6.25 -9.09
C VAL A 241 -19.76 -6.01 -8.25
N GLU A 242 -20.95 -6.26 -8.82
CA GLU A 242 -22.26 -6.02 -8.19
C GLU A 242 -22.41 -4.63 -7.54
N GLY A 243 -22.03 -3.59 -8.28
CA GLY A 243 -22.14 -2.21 -7.83
C GLY A 243 -21.12 -1.81 -6.77
N ARG A 244 -20.16 -2.67 -6.43
CA ARG A 244 -19.04 -2.37 -5.52
C ARG A 244 -17.74 -2.25 -6.29
N ARG A 245 -16.97 -1.23 -5.97
CA ARG A 245 -15.67 -0.99 -6.59
C ARG A 245 -14.55 -1.62 -5.79
N HIS A 246 -13.60 -2.18 -6.51
CA HIS A 246 -12.41 -2.83 -5.98
C HIS A 246 -11.18 -2.30 -6.70
N PHE A 247 -10.06 -2.19 -5.99
CA PHE A 247 -8.81 -1.71 -6.54
C PHE A 247 -7.97 -2.86 -7.06
N ILE A 248 -7.43 -2.73 -8.27
CA ILE A 248 -6.49 -3.69 -8.87
C ILE A 248 -5.19 -2.98 -9.19
N THR A 249 -4.07 -3.63 -8.84
CA THR A 249 -2.72 -3.26 -9.29
C THR A 249 -2.03 -4.44 -9.94
N LEU A 250 -1.24 -4.19 -11.00
CA LEU A 250 -0.37 -5.21 -11.56
C LEU A 250 0.74 -5.58 -10.58
N ARG A 251 1.16 -6.84 -10.60
CA ARG A 251 2.27 -7.31 -9.77
C ARG A 251 3.61 -6.98 -10.42
N PHE A 252 4.52 -6.39 -9.67
CA PHE A 252 5.89 -6.11 -10.12
C PHE A 252 6.83 -7.31 -9.97
N ASP A 253 6.44 -8.31 -9.18
CA ASP A 253 7.20 -9.54 -8.96
C ASP A 253 6.84 -10.65 -9.98
N ARG A 254 6.13 -10.29 -11.03
CA ARG A 254 5.81 -11.11 -12.19
C ARG A 254 6.09 -10.31 -13.47
N ILE A 255 6.96 -10.82 -14.30
CA ILE A 255 7.23 -10.25 -15.63
C ILE A 255 6.92 -11.36 -16.63
N GLU A 256 5.94 -11.12 -17.51
CA GLU A 256 5.37 -12.17 -18.34
C GLU A 256 4.98 -13.38 -17.48
N ASP A 257 5.56 -14.56 -17.74
CA ASP A 257 5.29 -15.77 -16.98
C ASP A 257 6.37 -16.09 -15.92
N CYS A 258 7.33 -15.18 -15.71
CA CYS A 258 8.48 -15.39 -14.84
C CYS A 258 8.31 -14.71 -13.49
N LYS A 259 8.81 -15.37 -12.44
CA LYS A 259 8.91 -14.80 -11.09
C LYS A 259 10.14 -13.90 -11.00
N VAL A 260 9.99 -12.73 -10.37
CA VAL A 260 11.10 -11.86 -9.97
C VAL A 260 11.33 -12.03 -8.47
N HIS A 261 12.58 -12.21 -8.05
CA HIS A 261 12.87 -12.30 -6.62
C HIS A 261 12.60 -10.96 -5.94
N MET A 262 11.99 -11.03 -4.76
CA MET A 262 11.58 -9.86 -3.99
C MET A 262 11.93 -10.05 -2.53
N GLN A 263 12.42 -8.99 -1.90
CA GLN A 263 12.61 -8.89 -0.45
C GLN A 263 12.14 -7.51 0.02
N THR A 264 11.45 -7.45 1.16
CA THR A 264 11.11 -6.17 1.78
C THR A 264 12.33 -5.56 2.49
N LEU A 265 12.28 -4.27 2.79
CA LEU A 265 13.31 -3.61 3.61
C LEU A 265 13.42 -4.28 4.99
N ALA A 266 12.31 -4.72 5.57
CA ALA A 266 12.29 -5.49 6.82
C ALA A 266 13.09 -6.80 6.74
N ALA A 267 13.09 -7.45 5.58
CA ALA A 267 13.84 -8.69 5.37
C ALA A 267 15.33 -8.46 5.12
N ILE A 268 15.67 -7.38 4.40
CA ILE A 268 17.06 -7.04 4.04
C ILE A 268 17.80 -6.39 5.21
N TYR A 269 17.11 -5.54 5.96
CA TYR A 269 17.68 -4.81 7.10
C TYR A 269 16.62 -4.62 8.21
N PRO A 270 16.51 -5.59 9.13
CA PRO A 270 15.48 -5.62 10.18
C PRO A 270 15.39 -4.36 11.04
N GLU A 271 16.54 -3.72 11.31
CA GLU A 271 16.62 -2.49 12.10
C GLU A 271 16.26 -1.21 11.31
N ALA A 272 15.70 -1.34 10.11
CA ALA A 272 15.28 -0.17 9.33
C ALA A 272 14.02 0.46 9.96
N ASP A 273 14.22 1.52 10.72
CA ASP A 273 13.20 2.30 11.42
C ASP A 273 13.12 3.76 10.92
N SER A 274 13.92 4.09 9.88
CA SER A 274 13.99 5.45 9.36
C SER A 274 14.31 5.49 7.85
N TYR A 275 13.98 6.61 7.22
CA TYR A 275 14.30 6.86 5.81
C TYR A 275 15.82 6.99 5.59
N GLU A 276 16.59 7.44 6.60
CA GLU A 276 18.06 7.46 6.55
C GLU A 276 18.63 6.03 6.41
N LYS A 277 18.05 5.07 7.16
CA LYS A 277 18.45 3.65 7.04
C LYS A 277 18.04 3.06 5.70
N LEU A 278 16.87 3.41 5.15
CA LEU A 278 16.50 3.03 3.79
C LEU A 278 17.48 3.58 2.75
N MET A 279 17.87 4.87 2.86
CA MET A 279 18.91 5.46 2.02
C MET A 279 20.26 4.74 2.14
N MET A 280 20.64 4.39 3.37
CA MET A 280 21.86 3.61 3.63
C MET A 280 21.81 2.23 2.94
N VAL A 281 20.66 1.54 3.01
CA VAL A 281 20.46 0.24 2.33
C VAL A 281 20.62 0.41 0.82
N CYS A 282 19.98 1.40 0.20
CA CYS A 282 20.13 1.68 -1.23
C CYS A 282 21.61 1.89 -1.63
N ARG A 283 22.37 2.64 -0.83
CA ARG A 283 23.80 2.86 -1.06
C ARG A 283 24.64 1.58 -0.90
N LYS A 284 24.40 0.82 0.17
CA LYS A 284 25.10 -0.46 0.39
C LYS A 284 24.82 -1.49 -0.72
N MET A 285 23.61 -1.48 -1.27
CA MET A 285 23.25 -2.30 -2.42
C MET A 285 23.68 -1.70 -3.78
N ARG A 286 24.46 -0.60 -3.76
CA ARG A 286 25.02 0.09 -4.94
C ARG A 286 23.96 0.51 -5.96
N MET A 287 22.80 0.92 -5.49
CA MET A 287 21.73 1.44 -6.36
C MET A 287 22.09 2.84 -6.90
N PRO A 288 21.59 3.20 -8.10
CA PRO A 288 21.88 4.50 -8.71
C PRO A 288 21.30 5.66 -7.88
N GLU A 289 21.85 6.88 -8.06
CA GLU A 289 21.37 8.10 -7.38
C GLU A 289 19.86 8.35 -7.61
N SER A 290 19.35 8.02 -8.79
CA SER A 290 17.90 8.13 -9.10
C SER A 290 17.01 7.33 -8.13
N THR A 291 17.51 6.21 -7.59
CA THR A 291 16.80 5.46 -6.55
C THR A 291 16.68 6.26 -5.25
N GLN A 292 17.72 7.01 -4.90
CA GLN A 292 17.71 7.86 -3.70
C GLN A 292 16.74 9.04 -3.87
N GLU A 293 16.68 9.64 -5.06
CA GLU A 293 15.70 10.67 -5.40
C GLU A 293 14.28 10.13 -5.34
N GLU A 294 14.06 8.88 -5.81
CA GLU A 294 12.76 8.21 -5.74
C GLU A 294 12.35 7.93 -4.28
N VAL A 295 13.25 7.44 -3.43
CA VAL A 295 13.00 7.26 -1.99
C VAL A 295 12.65 8.60 -1.33
N PHE A 296 13.39 9.67 -1.65
CA PHE A 296 13.09 11.00 -1.15
C PHE A 296 11.70 11.47 -1.57
N ARG A 297 11.33 11.28 -2.84
CA ARG A 297 10.01 11.62 -3.39
C ARG A 297 8.89 10.88 -2.65
N ARG A 298 9.05 9.58 -2.43
CA ARG A 298 8.07 8.76 -1.68
C ARG A 298 7.95 9.22 -0.23
N MET A 299 9.04 9.54 0.42
CA MET A 299 9.06 10.09 1.79
C MET A 299 8.25 11.39 1.86
N ILE A 300 8.52 12.35 0.96
CA ILE A 300 7.80 13.63 0.90
C ILE A 300 6.31 13.38 0.63
N PHE A 301 5.99 12.46 -0.29
CA PHE A 301 4.61 12.08 -0.57
C PHE A 301 3.92 11.50 0.67
N ASN A 302 4.53 10.53 1.34
CA ASN A 302 3.96 9.91 2.53
C ASN A 302 3.64 10.96 3.62
N ILE A 303 4.57 11.88 3.85
CA ILE A 303 4.42 12.95 4.84
C ILE A 303 3.29 13.91 4.47
N LEU A 304 3.31 14.48 3.26
CA LEU A 304 2.35 15.49 2.84
C LEU A 304 0.94 14.91 2.57
N ALA A 305 0.87 13.65 2.10
CA ALA A 305 -0.37 12.95 1.81
C ALA A 305 -0.97 12.21 3.00
N ASN A 306 -0.33 12.26 4.18
CA ASN A 306 -0.74 11.52 5.39
C ASN A 306 -0.85 10.00 5.17
N ASN A 307 0.08 9.42 4.39
CA ASN A 307 0.26 7.98 4.32
C ASN A 307 1.17 7.53 5.47
N THR A 308 0.61 7.38 6.66
CA THR A 308 1.36 7.11 7.89
C THR A 308 1.67 5.63 8.14
N ASP A 309 1.19 4.72 7.28
CA ASP A 309 1.52 3.29 7.31
C ASP A 309 2.80 2.98 6.50
N ASP A 310 3.75 3.89 6.52
CA ASP A 310 5.02 3.85 5.77
C ASP A 310 6.09 2.97 6.44
N HIS A 311 5.69 1.78 6.91
CA HIS A 311 6.59 0.86 7.59
C HIS A 311 7.56 0.15 6.62
N ASN A 312 8.60 -0.47 7.17
CA ASN A 312 9.68 -1.10 6.40
C ASN A 312 9.24 -2.29 5.52
N LYS A 313 8.03 -2.84 5.69
CA LYS A 313 7.46 -3.82 4.76
C LYS A 313 6.81 -3.18 3.52
N ASN A 314 6.57 -1.85 3.51
CA ASN A 314 6.01 -1.12 2.36
C ASN A 314 7.10 -0.59 1.41
N PHE A 315 8.35 -1.00 1.62
CA PHE A 315 9.46 -0.79 0.71
C PHE A 315 10.08 -2.14 0.35
N SER A 316 10.15 -2.44 -0.94
CA SER A 316 10.68 -3.72 -1.43
C SER A 316 11.77 -3.51 -2.48
N PHE A 317 12.58 -4.53 -2.60
CA PHE A 317 13.65 -4.60 -3.57
C PHE A 317 13.48 -5.85 -4.44
N LEU A 318 13.77 -5.70 -5.72
CA LEU A 318 13.60 -6.74 -6.73
C LEU A 318 14.97 -7.14 -7.26
N MET A 319 15.18 -8.44 -7.43
CA MET A 319 16.38 -8.98 -8.06
C MET A 319 16.02 -9.81 -9.29
N ASN A 320 16.68 -9.56 -10.39
CA ASN A 320 16.59 -10.40 -11.58
C ASN A 320 17.50 -11.62 -11.49
N GLU A 321 17.39 -12.54 -12.44
CA GLU A 321 18.20 -13.77 -12.48
C GLU A 321 19.71 -13.52 -12.63
N ASN A 322 20.12 -12.32 -13.06
CA ASN A 322 21.51 -11.91 -13.14
C ASN A 322 22.06 -11.32 -11.82
N GLY A 323 21.26 -11.28 -10.76
CA GLY A 323 21.65 -10.77 -9.45
C GLY A 323 21.63 -9.25 -9.32
N THR A 324 21.04 -8.53 -10.29
CA THR A 324 20.91 -7.07 -10.23
C THR A 324 19.69 -6.69 -9.38
N TRP A 325 19.94 -5.91 -8.35
CA TRP A 325 18.92 -5.39 -7.44
C TRP A 325 18.43 -4.00 -7.86
N LYS A 326 17.14 -3.75 -7.70
CA LYS A 326 16.51 -2.42 -7.84
C LYS A 326 15.42 -2.23 -6.81
N LEU A 327 15.09 -0.96 -6.51
CA LEU A 327 13.90 -0.64 -5.72
C LEU A 327 12.64 -1.05 -6.51
N SER A 328 11.64 -1.60 -5.83
CA SER A 328 10.35 -1.90 -6.47
C SER A 328 9.59 -0.62 -6.81
N PRO A 329 8.66 -0.64 -7.76
CA PRO A 329 7.60 0.36 -7.82
C PRO A 329 6.93 0.55 -6.46
N ALA A 330 6.41 1.74 -6.17
CA ALA A 330 5.69 1.99 -4.93
C ALA A 330 4.35 1.25 -4.89
N TYR A 331 3.89 0.91 -3.71
CA TYR A 331 2.62 0.23 -3.46
C TYR A 331 2.08 0.62 -2.09
N ASP A 332 0.82 0.32 -1.83
CA ASP A 332 0.12 0.63 -0.58
C ASP A 332 0.18 2.13 -0.22
N LEU A 333 0.12 3.02 -1.23
CA LEU A 333 0.00 4.45 -1.03
C LEU A 333 -1.48 4.82 -0.91
N THR A 334 -1.91 5.18 0.29
CA THR A 334 -3.28 5.61 0.55
C THR A 334 -3.36 6.48 1.80
N TYR A 335 -4.48 7.16 2.00
CA TYR A 335 -4.73 7.87 3.25
C TYR A 335 -4.98 6.88 4.39
N ILE A 336 -4.33 7.12 5.52
CA ILE A 336 -4.53 6.29 6.71
C ILE A 336 -5.51 6.96 7.66
N PHE A 337 -6.69 6.35 7.80
CA PHE A 337 -7.70 6.79 8.77
C PHE A 337 -7.35 6.31 10.17
N ASN A 338 -7.47 7.22 11.15
CA ASN A 338 -7.35 6.82 12.55
C ASN A 338 -8.55 5.95 12.95
N THR A 339 -8.27 4.69 13.22
CA THR A 339 -9.27 3.71 13.65
C THR A 339 -9.27 3.49 15.16
N GLY A 340 -8.78 4.46 15.93
CA GLY A 340 -8.69 4.34 17.40
C GLY A 340 -7.48 3.54 17.89
N GLY A 341 -6.42 3.45 17.10
CA GLY A 341 -5.15 2.83 17.48
C GLY A 341 -4.34 3.70 18.45
N PHE A 342 -3.24 3.12 18.99
CA PHE A 342 -2.36 3.79 19.96
C PHE A 342 -1.58 4.98 19.39
N LEU A 343 -1.45 5.11 18.06
CA LEU A 343 -0.69 6.17 17.43
C LEU A 343 -1.62 7.29 16.93
N PRO A 344 -1.27 8.57 17.16
CA PRO A 344 -1.95 9.68 16.51
C PRO A 344 -1.88 9.57 14.98
N GLU A 345 -2.89 10.09 14.27
CA GLU A 345 -3.00 10.04 12.80
C GLU A 345 -1.76 10.54 12.06
N THR A 346 -1.03 11.47 12.67
CA THR A 346 0.15 12.10 12.06
C THR A 346 1.46 11.42 12.36
N MET A 347 1.47 10.26 13.04
CA MET A 347 2.70 9.52 13.32
C MET A 347 3.02 8.53 12.22
N HIS A 348 4.18 8.69 11.59
CA HIS A 348 4.73 7.78 10.62
C HIS A 348 5.37 6.55 11.27
N CYS A 349 5.52 5.47 10.51
CA CYS A 349 6.24 4.28 10.97
C CYS A 349 7.76 4.41 10.82
N LEU A 350 8.22 5.12 9.78
CA LEU A 350 9.65 5.44 9.60
C LEU A 350 9.94 6.88 10.05
N MET A 351 11.01 7.03 10.80
CA MET A 351 11.52 8.35 11.18
C MET A 351 12.13 9.11 9.98
N MET A 352 12.02 10.42 10.02
CA MET A 352 12.83 11.35 9.24
C MET A 352 13.47 12.37 10.19
N GLN A 353 14.79 12.53 10.16
CA GLN A 353 15.54 13.40 11.07
C GLN A 353 15.22 13.13 12.55
N GLY A 354 15.09 11.82 12.90
CA GLY A 354 14.78 11.36 14.25
C GLY A 354 13.35 11.64 14.73
N LYS A 355 12.44 12.06 13.84
CA LYS A 355 11.04 12.40 14.16
C LYS A 355 10.08 11.42 13.46
N LEU A 356 9.00 11.06 14.14
CA LEU A 356 7.87 10.29 13.57
C LEU A 356 6.68 11.18 13.19
N SER A 357 6.69 12.45 13.58
CA SER A 357 5.60 13.41 13.31
C SER A 357 6.11 14.83 13.29
N ARG A 358 5.25 15.79 12.92
CA ARG A 358 5.54 17.23 12.88
C ARG A 358 6.77 17.57 12.03
N HIS A 359 6.89 16.89 10.91
CA HIS A 359 7.97 17.12 9.95
C HIS A 359 7.82 18.51 9.32
N THR A 360 8.92 19.23 9.21
CA THR A 360 8.97 20.55 8.60
C THR A 360 9.68 20.52 7.24
N LEU A 361 9.49 21.57 6.45
CA LEU A 361 10.24 21.75 5.21
C LEU A 361 11.76 21.76 5.47
N ASP A 362 12.21 22.40 6.56
CA ASP A 362 13.62 22.45 6.93
C ASP A 362 14.18 21.07 7.26
N ASP A 363 13.40 20.19 7.94
CA ASP A 363 13.79 18.80 8.16
C ASP A 363 13.98 18.05 6.84
N ALA A 364 13.09 18.24 5.87
CA ALA A 364 13.17 17.60 4.56
C ALA A 364 14.39 18.12 3.75
N ILE A 365 14.66 19.39 3.79
CA ILE A 365 15.84 19.99 3.14
C ILE A 365 17.13 19.52 3.81
N GLN A 366 17.16 19.43 5.15
CA GLN A 366 18.30 18.88 5.87
C GLN A 366 18.54 17.42 5.53
N PHE A 367 17.48 16.59 5.53
CA PHE A 367 17.54 15.20 5.08
C PHE A 367 18.12 15.07 3.67
N ALA A 368 17.66 15.91 2.74
CA ALA A 368 18.13 15.91 1.36
C ALA A 368 19.62 16.25 1.26
N ARG A 369 20.06 17.25 2.04
CA ARG A 369 21.48 17.67 2.12
C ARG A 369 22.35 16.54 2.65
N ASP A 370 21.95 15.90 3.76
CA ASP A 370 22.68 14.80 4.40
C ASP A 370 22.79 13.57 3.50
N ASN A 371 21.83 13.39 2.61
CA ASN A 371 21.76 12.26 1.69
C ASN A 371 22.19 12.58 0.26
N GLY A 372 22.64 13.81 -0.04
CA GLY A 372 23.14 14.20 -1.36
C GLY A 372 22.08 14.27 -2.46
N ILE A 373 20.81 14.52 -2.08
CA ILE A 373 19.71 14.65 -3.04
C ILE A 373 19.87 15.95 -3.84
N ARG A 374 19.84 15.81 -5.15
CA ARG A 374 19.92 16.96 -6.06
C ARG A 374 18.56 17.61 -6.23
N ARG A 375 18.51 18.95 -6.18
CA ARG A 375 17.29 19.76 -6.39
C ARG A 375 16.11 19.32 -5.53
N PRO A 376 16.26 19.18 -4.19
CA PRO A 376 15.21 18.69 -3.32
C PRO A 376 13.94 19.56 -3.40
N GLU A 377 14.08 20.88 -3.57
CA GLU A 377 12.96 21.82 -3.68
C GLU A 377 12.08 21.52 -4.91
N ALA A 378 12.69 21.08 -6.02
CA ALA A 378 11.94 20.70 -7.22
C ALA A 378 11.12 19.43 -6.99
N ILE A 379 11.69 18.44 -6.29
CA ILE A 379 10.98 17.20 -5.93
C ILE A 379 9.83 17.51 -4.97
N ILE A 380 10.09 18.29 -3.91
CA ILE A 380 9.07 18.68 -2.92
C ILE A 380 7.94 19.44 -3.62
N ARG A 381 8.27 20.40 -4.49
CA ARG A 381 7.27 21.17 -5.25
C ARG A 381 6.45 20.29 -6.19
N ALA A 382 7.05 19.32 -6.86
CA ALA A 382 6.33 18.39 -7.73
C ALA A 382 5.29 17.58 -6.93
N VAL A 383 5.66 17.07 -5.76
CA VAL A 383 4.74 16.35 -4.86
C VAL A 383 3.63 17.28 -4.36
N ALA A 384 3.96 18.49 -3.90
CA ALA A 384 2.98 19.46 -3.42
C ALA A 384 1.97 19.82 -4.52
N ASN A 385 2.44 20.10 -5.75
CA ASN A 385 1.57 20.43 -6.88
C ASN A 385 0.63 19.27 -7.27
N ALA A 386 1.11 18.03 -7.19
CA ALA A 386 0.27 16.87 -7.44
C ALA A 386 -0.82 16.73 -6.35
N LEU A 387 -0.47 16.90 -5.09
CA LEU A 387 -1.41 16.83 -3.96
C LEU A 387 -2.46 17.95 -3.98
N MET A 388 -2.15 19.14 -4.50
CA MET A 388 -3.13 20.21 -4.70
C MET A 388 -4.27 19.83 -5.66
N GLN A 389 -4.09 18.77 -6.48
CA GLN A 389 -5.12 18.26 -7.37
C GLN A 389 -6.01 17.19 -6.71
N PHE A 390 -5.80 16.88 -5.42
CA PHE A 390 -6.47 15.78 -4.73
C PHE A 390 -7.99 15.81 -4.90
N ARG A 391 -8.66 16.95 -4.63
CA ARG A 391 -10.13 17.06 -4.75
C ARG A 391 -10.63 16.66 -6.13
N THR A 392 -10.05 17.23 -7.17
CA THR A 392 -10.43 16.96 -8.56
C THR A 392 -10.28 15.49 -8.93
N ILE A 393 -9.15 14.91 -8.55
CA ILE A 393 -8.83 13.50 -8.83
C ILE A 393 -9.73 12.56 -8.00
N ALA A 394 -9.93 12.85 -6.71
CA ALA A 394 -10.81 12.07 -5.84
C ALA A 394 -12.27 12.08 -6.33
N MET A 395 -12.77 13.23 -6.77
CA MET A 395 -14.10 13.34 -7.40
C MET A 395 -14.19 12.51 -8.69
N LYS A 396 -13.19 12.59 -9.56
CA LYS A 396 -13.09 11.81 -10.80
C LYS A 396 -13.24 10.31 -10.53
N HIS A 397 -12.64 9.82 -9.44
CA HIS A 397 -12.70 8.40 -9.06
C HIS A 397 -13.92 8.05 -8.21
N GLY A 398 -14.78 9.01 -7.87
CA GLY A 398 -16.03 8.77 -7.15
C GLY A 398 -15.85 8.55 -5.64
N VAL A 399 -14.79 9.12 -5.04
CA VAL A 399 -14.64 9.18 -3.58
C VAL A 399 -15.82 9.95 -2.99
N GLN A 400 -16.40 9.46 -1.88
CA GLN A 400 -17.52 10.12 -1.24
C GLN A 400 -17.13 11.53 -0.70
N PRO A 401 -18.00 12.53 -0.83
CA PRO A 401 -17.69 13.93 -0.46
C PRO A 401 -17.17 14.10 0.98
N ARG A 402 -17.70 13.32 1.93
CA ARG A 402 -17.23 13.34 3.34
C ARG A 402 -15.75 13.00 3.46
N TRP A 403 -15.27 12.02 2.68
CA TRP A 403 -13.86 11.60 2.69
C TRP A 403 -12.99 12.56 1.89
N ILE A 404 -13.49 13.11 0.79
CA ILE A 404 -12.78 14.16 0.06
C ILE A 404 -12.47 15.31 1.01
N ASN A 405 -13.48 15.81 1.74
CA ASN A 405 -13.31 16.94 2.65
C ASN A 405 -12.31 16.63 3.77
N ALA A 406 -12.43 15.47 4.40
CA ALA A 406 -11.55 15.07 5.52
C ALA A 406 -10.08 14.92 5.08
N VAL A 407 -9.85 14.25 3.97
CA VAL A 407 -8.49 14.01 3.44
C VAL A 407 -7.87 15.30 2.93
N GLU A 408 -8.62 16.08 2.17
CA GLU A 408 -8.15 17.37 1.66
C GLU A 408 -7.78 18.35 2.79
N GLN A 409 -8.58 18.39 3.86
CA GLN A 409 -8.28 19.22 5.03
C GLN A 409 -6.91 18.87 5.62
N THR A 410 -6.61 17.57 5.74
CA THR A 410 -5.31 17.09 6.25
C THR A 410 -4.17 17.45 5.30
N ILE A 411 -4.33 17.18 3.99
CA ILE A 411 -3.34 17.51 2.97
C ILE A 411 -3.04 19.01 2.96
N ASN A 412 -4.09 19.85 2.98
CA ASN A 412 -3.95 21.29 2.97
C ASN A 412 -3.26 21.82 4.24
N ALA A 413 -3.52 21.22 5.40
CA ALA A 413 -2.82 21.56 6.64
C ALA A 413 -1.31 21.27 6.51
N HIS A 414 -0.91 20.13 5.98
CA HIS A 414 0.49 19.78 5.73
C HIS A 414 1.13 20.72 4.71
N LEU A 415 0.47 20.95 3.56
CA LEU A 415 0.97 21.85 2.52
C LEU A 415 1.18 23.26 3.07
N THR A 416 0.21 23.78 3.83
CA THR A 416 0.30 25.11 4.46
C THR A 416 1.43 25.20 5.46
N SER A 417 1.62 24.16 6.29
CA SER A 417 2.72 24.12 7.27
C SER A 417 4.11 24.12 6.62
N TRP A 418 4.21 23.68 5.35
CA TRP A 418 5.45 23.70 4.57
C TRP A 418 5.57 24.94 3.67
N GLY A 419 4.67 25.94 3.83
CA GLY A 419 4.70 27.19 3.06
C GLY A 419 4.15 27.08 1.64
N PHE A 420 3.52 25.95 1.29
CA PHE A 420 2.75 25.83 0.06
C PHE A 420 1.36 26.41 0.30
N ALA A 421 1.23 27.73 0.13
CA ALA A 421 -0.09 28.33 0.14
C ALA A 421 -0.90 27.75 -1.03
N ASN A 422 -2.07 27.20 -0.73
CA ASN A 422 -3.06 27.05 -1.78
C ASN A 422 -3.33 28.44 -2.34
N ALA A 423 -2.98 28.65 -3.59
CA ALA A 423 -3.37 29.84 -4.37
C ALA A 423 -4.88 29.83 -4.69
N GLY A 424 -5.64 29.04 -3.95
CA GLY A 424 -7.08 29.01 -3.92
C GLY A 424 -7.50 28.59 -2.52
N CYS A 425 -8.39 29.34 -1.91
CA CYS A 425 -9.26 28.85 -0.83
C CYS A 425 -9.68 27.42 -1.16
N PRO A 426 -9.74 26.46 -0.19
CA PRO A 426 -10.22 25.14 -0.50
C PRO A 426 -11.48 25.29 -1.33
N SER A 427 -11.51 24.73 -2.53
CA SER A 427 -12.68 24.83 -3.39
C SER A 427 -13.79 24.09 -2.67
N ARG A 428 -14.56 24.83 -1.87
CA ARG A 428 -15.68 24.29 -1.11
C ARG A 428 -16.62 23.64 -2.10
N TYR A 429 -16.95 22.39 -1.86
CA TYR A 429 -17.83 21.59 -2.69
C TYR A 429 -19.12 21.33 -1.95
N PHE A 430 -20.23 21.63 -2.56
CA PHE A 430 -21.55 21.42 -1.98
C PHE A 430 -22.44 20.69 -2.98
N VAL A 431 -23.13 19.66 -2.52
CA VAL A 431 -24.27 19.07 -3.23
C VAL A 431 -25.54 19.60 -2.59
N ILE A 432 -26.31 20.38 -3.31
CA ILE A 432 -27.51 20.99 -2.84
C ILE A 432 -28.65 20.69 -3.85
N GLU A 433 -29.66 19.97 -3.40
CA GLU A 433 -30.82 19.57 -4.24
C GLU A 433 -30.41 18.86 -5.54
N GLY A 434 -29.40 17.97 -5.44
CA GLY A 434 -28.90 17.21 -6.58
C GLY A 434 -27.98 17.98 -7.53
N ARG A 435 -27.71 19.26 -7.26
CA ARG A 435 -26.79 20.11 -8.01
C ARG A 435 -25.46 20.24 -7.29
N THR A 436 -24.39 20.20 -8.05
CA THR A 436 -23.02 20.20 -7.56
C THR A 436 -22.36 21.55 -7.78
N PHE A 437 -21.90 22.17 -6.71
CA PHE A 437 -21.16 23.44 -6.74
C PHE A 437 -19.72 23.19 -6.25
N SER A 438 -18.74 23.65 -7.02
CA SER A 438 -17.31 23.59 -6.71
C SER A 438 -16.66 24.96 -6.88
N GLU A 439 -15.37 25.08 -6.52
CA GLU A 439 -14.57 26.30 -6.69
C GLU A 439 -15.27 27.55 -6.11
N ILE A 440 -15.90 27.37 -4.94
CA ILE A 440 -16.65 28.42 -4.30
C ILE A 440 -15.70 29.40 -3.63
N ARG A 441 -15.74 30.64 -4.03
CA ARG A 441 -14.91 31.71 -3.46
C ARG A 441 -15.68 33.00 -3.31
N ILE A 442 -15.27 33.81 -2.35
CA ILE A 442 -15.78 35.14 -2.14
C ILE A 442 -14.63 36.15 -2.33
N GLU A 443 -14.83 37.14 -3.16
CA GLU A 443 -13.85 38.19 -3.44
C GLU A 443 -14.44 39.56 -3.10
N GLN A 444 -13.65 40.43 -2.44
CA GLN A 444 -14.04 41.79 -2.20
C GLN A 444 -13.65 42.66 -3.40
N THR A 445 -14.59 43.48 -3.88
CA THR A 445 -14.33 44.41 -4.95
C THR A 445 -13.77 45.73 -4.41
N TYR A 446 -13.12 46.52 -5.26
CA TYR A 446 -12.63 47.87 -4.91
C TYR A 446 -13.75 48.83 -4.50
N LYS A 447 -15.01 48.57 -4.88
CA LYS A 447 -16.20 49.33 -4.45
C LYS A 447 -16.78 48.87 -3.12
N GLY A 448 -16.16 47.84 -2.50
CA GLY A 448 -16.56 47.29 -1.20
C GLY A 448 -17.75 46.33 -1.25
N ASN A 449 -18.19 45.87 -2.41
CA ASN A 449 -19.13 44.74 -2.52
C ASN A 449 -18.37 43.44 -2.48
N TYR A 450 -19.07 42.28 -2.21
CA TYR A 450 -18.50 40.95 -2.33
C TYR A 450 -19.07 40.25 -3.56
N HIS A 451 -18.22 39.45 -4.21
CA HIS A 451 -18.62 38.56 -5.28
C HIS A 451 -18.51 37.11 -4.78
N LEU A 452 -19.65 36.40 -4.83
CA LEU A 452 -19.69 34.95 -4.60
C LEU A 452 -19.58 34.25 -5.96
N TYR A 453 -18.55 33.41 -6.12
CA TYR A 453 -18.35 32.58 -7.30
C TYR A 453 -18.61 31.13 -6.95
N ALA A 454 -19.15 30.38 -7.89
CA ALA A 454 -19.31 28.94 -7.81
C ALA A 454 -19.25 28.32 -9.21
N THR A 455 -18.57 27.19 -9.36
CA THR A 455 -18.54 26.43 -10.60
C THR A 455 -19.61 25.34 -10.55
N GLU A 456 -20.50 25.31 -11.52
CA GLU A 456 -21.53 24.27 -11.67
C GLU A 456 -21.41 23.65 -13.07
N ASN A 457 -21.27 22.31 -13.15
CA ASN A 457 -21.10 21.58 -14.42
C ASN A 457 -19.95 22.15 -15.30
N GLY A 458 -18.83 22.56 -14.67
CA GLY A 458 -17.68 23.15 -15.36
C GLY A 458 -17.87 24.59 -15.84
N LYS A 459 -18.98 25.27 -15.47
CA LYS A 459 -19.22 26.68 -15.78
C LYS A 459 -19.19 27.50 -14.52
N GLU A 460 -18.35 28.53 -14.50
CA GLU A 460 -18.29 29.48 -13.40
C GLU A 460 -19.55 30.38 -13.45
N ARG A 461 -20.19 30.51 -12.30
CA ARG A 461 -21.32 31.41 -12.04
C ARG A 461 -20.89 32.42 -10.98
N LYS A 462 -21.44 33.64 -11.08
CA LYS A 462 -21.10 34.75 -10.21
C LYS A 462 -22.36 35.41 -9.70
N PHE A 463 -22.37 35.73 -8.40
CA PHE A 463 -23.41 36.56 -7.77
C PHE A 463 -22.77 37.74 -7.03
N VAL A 464 -23.42 38.92 -7.10
CA VAL A 464 -22.94 40.14 -6.43
C VAL A 464 -23.69 40.35 -5.12
N ILE A 465 -22.96 40.32 -4.02
CA ILE A 465 -23.47 40.61 -2.68
C ILE A 465 -23.23 42.10 -2.41
N GLY A 466 -24.22 42.90 -2.63
CA GLY A 466 -24.18 44.35 -2.40
C GLY A 466 -24.29 44.72 -0.92
N LYS A 467 -23.92 45.94 -0.56
CA LYS A 467 -23.90 46.49 0.81
C LYS A 467 -25.25 46.42 1.53
N ASN A 468 -26.32 46.33 0.79
CA ASN A 468 -27.69 46.23 1.32
C ASN A 468 -28.16 44.81 1.62
N LYS A 469 -27.29 43.81 1.43
CA LYS A 469 -27.59 42.40 1.71
C LYS A 469 -27.12 41.99 3.11
N PRO A 470 -27.91 41.18 3.87
CA PRO A 470 -27.52 40.71 5.19
C PRO A 470 -26.16 39.97 5.18
N GLU A 471 -25.92 39.22 4.13
CA GLU A 471 -24.67 38.43 3.96
C GLU A 471 -23.44 39.35 3.82
N HIS A 472 -23.63 40.60 3.33
CA HIS A 472 -22.54 41.56 3.27
C HIS A 472 -22.06 41.94 4.68
N ALA A 473 -22.98 42.24 5.59
CA ALA A 473 -22.65 42.53 6.99
C ALA A 473 -21.99 41.32 7.69
N LEU A 474 -22.54 40.13 7.45
CA LEU A 474 -22.00 38.89 7.98
C LEU A 474 -20.55 38.62 7.51
N ILE A 475 -20.28 38.81 6.19
CA ILE A 475 -18.93 38.65 5.63
C ILE A 475 -17.96 39.69 6.22
N GLN A 476 -18.44 40.90 6.45
CA GLN A 476 -17.66 41.98 7.02
C GLN A 476 -17.28 41.71 8.49
N GLU A 477 -18.20 41.12 9.26
CA GLU A 477 -18.01 40.81 10.68
C GLU A 477 -17.11 39.57 10.87
N THR A 478 -17.36 38.49 10.10
CA THR A 478 -16.65 37.21 10.26
C THR A 478 -15.33 37.16 9.50
N GLY A 479 -15.15 37.94 8.45
CA GLY A 479 -14.08 37.82 7.47
C GLY A 479 -14.33 36.72 6.43
N ILE A 480 -13.85 36.93 5.21
CA ILE A 480 -14.07 36.01 4.07
C ILE A 480 -13.60 34.56 4.38
N THR A 481 -12.47 34.42 5.05
CA THR A 481 -11.86 33.14 5.35
C THR A 481 -12.55 32.34 6.46
N ASN A 482 -13.35 33.03 7.31
CA ASN A 482 -13.98 32.45 8.49
C ASN A 482 -15.46 32.09 8.30
N ILE A 483 -15.99 32.25 7.08
CA ILE A 483 -17.39 31.93 6.77
C ILE A 483 -17.58 30.41 6.86
N SER A 484 -18.52 29.96 7.69
CA SER A 484 -18.83 28.54 7.88
C SER A 484 -19.41 27.89 6.62
N ASP A 485 -19.22 26.60 6.48
CA ASP A 485 -19.82 25.82 5.38
C ASP A 485 -21.34 25.87 5.40
N ALA A 486 -21.95 25.87 6.58
CA ALA A 486 -23.39 26.05 6.72
C ALA A 486 -23.87 27.38 6.11
N THR A 487 -23.17 28.46 6.41
CA THR A 487 -23.46 29.78 5.86
C THR A 487 -23.30 29.84 4.35
N LEU A 488 -22.22 29.23 3.83
CA LEU A 488 -22.01 29.14 2.37
C LEU A 488 -23.09 28.31 1.68
N CYS A 489 -23.48 27.19 2.28
CA CYS A 489 -24.56 26.35 1.75
C CYS A 489 -25.88 27.17 1.63
N GLU A 490 -26.23 27.97 2.64
CA GLU A 490 -27.39 28.84 2.61
C GLU A 490 -27.25 29.95 1.52
N MET A 491 -26.06 30.53 1.37
CA MET A 491 -25.81 31.50 0.30
C MET A 491 -25.95 30.87 -1.10
N LEU A 492 -25.43 29.65 -1.28
CA LEU A 492 -25.55 28.93 -2.55
C LEU A 492 -27.00 28.60 -2.87
N LYS A 493 -27.78 28.13 -1.89
CA LYS A 493 -29.20 27.88 -2.04
C LYS A 493 -29.92 29.18 -2.46
N LYS A 494 -29.64 30.27 -1.78
CA LYS A 494 -30.29 31.52 -1.99
C LYS A 494 -30.01 32.18 -3.35
N TYR A 495 -28.78 32.02 -3.87
CA TYR A 495 -28.32 32.81 -5.01
C TYR A 495 -28.09 32.01 -6.29
N PHE A 496 -27.98 30.68 -6.21
CA PHE A 496 -27.69 29.84 -7.36
C PHE A 496 -28.75 28.75 -7.64
N LEU A 497 -29.59 28.40 -6.66
CA LEU A 497 -30.76 27.56 -6.84
C LEU A 497 -32.01 28.42 -7.14
#